data_8b22743070383a1908e6fc0b94cc617d
#
_entry.id   8b22743070383a1908e6fc0b94cc617d
#
_cell.length_a   1.000
_cell.length_b   1.000
_cell.length_c   1.000
_cell.angle_alpha   90.00
_cell.angle_beta   90.00
_cell.angle_gamma   90.00
#
_symmetry.space_group_name_H-M   'P 1'
#
loop_
_entity.id
_entity.type
_entity.pdbx_description
1 polymer ?
#
loop_
_entity_poly.entity_id
_entity_poly.type
_entity_poly.pdbx_seq_one_letter_code
_entity_poly.pdbx_strand_id
1 'polypeptide(L)'
;MEYYSLGKKSPNVSFKTAAITGQAPDKGLYFPMTIPQFTKEQIERFKTLDKASLAFEVMRPYVAGTIDDASLQQICKETIDFDFPLVPITKEIHSLELFHGPTLAFKDVGARFMSRCLGYFAKEEKVELANHKTATDSTSIINETGASQNTTVLVATSGDTGGAVANGFLGVAGVQVIILYPKGKVSPIQELQLTTCGQNITALEVDGSFDDCQAIVKEAFMDADLNAVYKLTSANSINVARWLPQQLYYFFAWQQWVAQYGDHTPMHIIVPSGNFGNICAGMMAKASGLPLGHFVAACNANNVVTRFLDTEKYEVHPSVVTISNAMDVGNPSNFVRVMEIMQNNFKQLKNALSSYSYDDLTTQATITRVYNEYGYTLDPHGAVAFLAAEEFIHDHTHAITHYNHTNEAVPVHAVILETAHPVKFPEVVEEAIGQKLAIPTSVQYLLDKPKLSIPLAADYAAFKLWMLGRL
;
A
#
# COMPACT_ATOMS: atom_id res chain seq x y z
N MET A 1 -15.43 -0.75 -16.06
CA MET A 1 -14.25 -1.66 -15.86
C MET A 1 -14.71 -2.88 -15.09
N GLU A 2 -14.42 -4.07 -15.59
CA GLU A 2 -14.61 -5.33 -14.88
C GLU A 2 -13.30 -5.82 -14.29
N TYR A 3 -13.41 -6.66 -13.26
CA TYR A 3 -12.31 -7.28 -12.56
C TYR A 3 -12.49 -8.79 -12.52
N TYR A 4 -11.45 -9.54 -12.81
CA TYR A 4 -11.43 -10.99 -12.68
C TYR A 4 -10.54 -11.44 -11.53
N SER A 5 -10.77 -12.66 -11.07
CA SER A 5 -9.90 -13.29 -10.08
C SER A 5 -8.67 -13.92 -10.73
N LEU A 6 -7.48 -13.69 -10.19
CA LEU A 6 -6.26 -14.40 -10.61
C LEU A 6 -6.32 -15.92 -10.31
N GLY A 7 -7.24 -16.36 -9.44
CA GLY A 7 -7.57 -17.78 -9.26
C GLY A 7 -8.37 -18.38 -10.41
N LYS A 8 -8.96 -17.53 -11.28
CA LYS A 8 -9.69 -17.87 -12.51
C LYS A 8 -10.90 -18.81 -12.32
N LYS A 9 -11.43 -18.92 -11.09
CA LYS A 9 -12.59 -19.76 -10.75
C LYS A 9 -13.80 -18.97 -10.26
N SER A 10 -13.66 -17.66 -10.09
CA SER A 10 -14.73 -16.75 -9.69
C SER A 10 -15.24 -15.95 -10.88
N PRO A 11 -16.52 -15.51 -10.86
CA PRO A 11 -17.04 -14.64 -11.93
C PRO A 11 -16.36 -13.28 -11.93
N ASN A 12 -16.40 -12.60 -13.08
CA ASN A 12 -15.99 -11.21 -13.18
C ASN A 12 -16.94 -10.32 -12.40
N VAL A 13 -16.41 -9.25 -11.82
CA VAL A 13 -17.16 -8.34 -10.97
C VAL A 13 -16.85 -6.87 -11.29
N SER A 14 -17.71 -5.95 -10.83
CA SER A 14 -17.44 -4.51 -10.89
C SER A 14 -16.35 -4.09 -9.90
N PHE A 15 -15.81 -2.88 -10.06
CA PHE A 15 -14.92 -2.27 -9.06
C PHE A 15 -15.58 -2.21 -7.67
N LYS A 16 -16.88 -1.83 -7.60
CA LYS A 16 -17.66 -1.80 -6.35
C LYS A 16 -17.58 -3.15 -5.62
N THR A 17 -17.90 -4.24 -6.32
CA THR A 17 -17.86 -5.58 -5.74
C THR A 17 -16.45 -5.99 -5.35
N ALA A 18 -15.45 -5.76 -6.21
CA ALA A 18 -14.06 -6.10 -5.90
C ALA A 18 -13.51 -5.35 -4.67
N ALA A 19 -13.86 -4.06 -4.52
CA ALA A 19 -13.47 -3.23 -3.38
C ALA A 19 -14.17 -3.66 -2.07
N ILE A 20 -15.47 -4.00 -2.16
CA ILE A 20 -16.26 -4.42 -0.99
C ILE A 20 -15.87 -5.82 -0.53
N THR A 21 -15.65 -6.78 -1.44
CA THR A 21 -15.28 -8.15 -1.06
C THR A 21 -13.79 -8.30 -0.73
N GLY A 22 -12.95 -7.44 -1.32
CA GLY A 22 -11.51 -7.43 -1.10
C GLY A 22 -10.75 -8.58 -1.74
N GLN A 23 -11.25 -9.80 -1.66
CA GLN A 23 -10.69 -11.01 -2.26
C GLN A 23 -11.82 -11.83 -2.90
N ALA A 24 -11.51 -12.51 -4.01
CA ALA A 24 -12.50 -13.34 -4.69
C ALA A 24 -12.84 -14.62 -3.89
N PRO A 25 -14.03 -15.21 -4.11
CA PRO A 25 -14.44 -16.45 -3.43
C PRO A 25 -13.48 -17.63 -3.62
N ASP A 26 -12.79 -17.69 -4.76
CA ASP A 26 -11.73 -18.68 -5.05
C ASP A 26 -10.37 -18.36 -4.38
N LYS A 27 -10.35 -17.36 -3.50
CA LYS A 27 -9.15 -16.81 -2.82
C LYS A 27 -8.13 -16.15 -3.76
N GLY A 28 -8.45 -15.97 -5.04
CA GLY A 28 -7.65 -15.19 -5.97
C GLY A 28 -7.74 -13.69 -5.69
N LEU A 29 -6.71 -12.94 -6.05
CA LEU A 29 -6.73 -11.49 -6.00
C LEU A 29 -7.46 -10.95 -7.23
N TYR A 30 -8.26 -9.90 -7.06
CA TYR A 30 -8.87 -9.21 -8.19
C TYR A 30 -7.84 -8.43 -9.00
N PHE A 31 -8.00 -8.47 -10.32
CA PHE A 31 -7.18 -7.77 -11.30
C PHE A 31 -8.10 -7.18 -12.40
N PRO A 32 -7.81 -5.97 -12.93
CA PRO A 32 -8.64 -5.38 -13.98
C PRO A 32 -8.56 -6.19 -15.27
N MET A 33 -9.69 -6.36 -15.97
CA MET A 33 -9.76 -7.10 -17.23
C MET A 33 -8.84 -6.54 -18.32
N THR A 34 -8.62 -5.25 -18.29
CA THR A 34 -7.69 -4.54 -19.18
C THR A 34 -6.86 -3.55 -18.38
N ILE A 35 -5.58 -3.47 -18.71
CA ILE A 35 -4.72 -2.39 -18.22
C ILE A 35 -5.00 -1.17 -19.09
N PRO A 36 -5.50 -0.06 -18.51
CA PRO A 36 -5.73 1.17 -19.26
C PRO A 36 -4.46 1.63 -19.96
N GLN A 37 -4.57 2.10 -21.20
CA GLN A 37 -3.45 2.63 -21.97
C GLN A 37 -3.62 4.13 -22.14
N PHE A 38 -2.67 4.91 -21.67
CA PHE A 38 -2.64 6.37 -21.88
C PHE A 38 -1.97 6.69 -23.21
N THR A 39 -2.57 7.57 -23.99
CA THR A 39 -1.99 8.05 -25.26
C THR A 39 -0.82 8.99 -24.99
N LYS A 40 0.01 9.21 -26.00
CA LYS A 40 1.11 10.17 -25.89
C LYS A 40 0.64 11.58 -25.52
N GLU A 41 -0.51 12.00 -26.06
CA GLU A 41 -1.15 13.28 -25.76
C GLU A 41 -1.61 13.38 -24.32
N GLN A 42 -2.12 12.27 -23.75
CA GLN A 42 -2.49 12.22 -22.34
C GLN A 42 -1.26 12.29 -21.43
N ILE A 43 -0.21 11.51 -21.73
CA ILE A 43 1.05 11.55 -21.00
C ILE A 43 1.66 12.97 -21.05
N GLU A 44 1.64 13.62 -22.20
CA GLU A 44 2.14 15.00 -22.33
C GLU A 44 1.33 15.97 -21.46
N ARG A 45 0.00 15.84 -21.46
CA ARG A 45 -0.88 16.64 -20.60
C ARG A 45 -0.64 16.39 -19.11
N PHE A 46 -0.30 15.18 -18.72
CA PHE A 46 -0.03 14.82 -17.32
C PHE A 46 1.12 15.62 -16.71
N LYS A 47 2.07 16.10 -17.49
CA LYS A 47 3.19 16.92 -17.00
C LYS A 47 2.76 18.21 -16.28
N THR A 48 1.60 18.74 -16.61
CA THR A 48 1.12 20.05 -16.14
C THR A 48 -0.13 19.99 -15.27
N LEU A 49 -0.73 18.82 -15.09
CA LEU A 49 -1.91 18.68 -14.23
C LEU A 49 -1.54 18.85 -12.75
N ASP A 50 -2.43 19.45 -11.99
CA ASP A 50 -2.36 19.39 -10.53
C ASP A 50 -2.57 17.95 -10.02
N LYS A 51 -2.17 17.68 -8.77
CA LYS A 51 -2.21 16.34 -8.20
C LYS A 51 -3.61 15.70 -8.23
N ALA A 52 -4.65 16.47 -7.92
CA ALA A 52 -6.01 15.94 -7.86
C ALA A 52 -6.55 15.60 -9.26
N SER A 53 -6.29 16.47 -10.23
CA SER A 53 -6.64 16.26 -11.64
C SER A 53 -5.89 15.08 -12.24
N LEU A 54 -4.59 14.95 -11.95
CA LEU A 54 -3.80 13.81 -12.39
C LEU A 54 -4.31 12.51 -11.77
N ALA A 55 -4.59 12.49 -10.47
CA ALA A 55 -5.14 11.33 -9.79
C ALA A 55 -6.49 10.91 -10.37
N PHE A 56 -7.36 11.86 -10.68
CA PHE A 56 -8.63 11.59 -11.35
C PHE A 56 -8.43 10.93 -12.72
N GLU A 57 -7.58 11.48 -13.56
CA GLU A 57 -7.32 10.92 -14.90
C GLU A 57 -6.75 9.50 -14.85
N VAL A 58 -5.85 9.23 -13.88
CA VAL A 58 -5.24 7.92 -13.69
C VAL A 58 -6.25 6.91 -13.14
N MET A 59 -7.08 7.30 -12.17
CA MET A 59 -8.01 6.38 -11.51
C MET A 59 -9.33 6.17 -12.25
N ARG A 60 -9.76 7.14 -13.06
CA ARG A 60 -11.02 7.12 -13.79
C ARG A 60 -11.27 5.83 -14.58
N PRO A 61 -10.36 5.33 -15.40
CA PRO A 61 -10.60 4.10 -16.16
C PRO A 61 -10.80 2.87 -15.27
N TYR A 62 -10.18 2.83 -14.10
CA TYR A 62 -10.28 1.70 -13.17
C TYR A 62 -11.63 1.61 -12.46
N VAL A 63 -12.29 2.74 -12.22
CA VAL A 63 -13.58 2.81 -11.50
C VAL A 63 -14.77 3.07 -12.43
N ALA A 64 -14.52 3.13 -13.73
CA ALA A 64 -15.53 3.44 -14.74
C ALA A 64 -16.77 2.53 -14.63
N GLY A 65 -17.95 3.14 -14.63
CA GLY A 65 -19.24 2.48 -14.47
C GLY A 65 -19.63 2.15 -13.02
N THR A 66 -18.85 2.57 -12.03
CA THR A 66 -19.13 2.34 -10.60
C THR A 66 -19.07 3.58 -9.73
N ILE A 67 -18.30 4.57 -10.11
CA ILE A 67 -18.22 5.87 -9.44
C ILE A 67 -18.36 6.94 -10.53
N ASP A 68 -19.23 7.91 -10.32
CA ASP A 68 -19.39 9.03 -11.24
C ASP A 68 -18.18 9.98 -11.19
N ASP A 69 -17.97 10.74 -12.28
CA ASP A 69 -16.78 11.59 -12.42
C ASP A 69 -16.68 12.67 -11.33
N ALA A 70 -17.77 13.28 -10.90
CA ALA A 70 -17.76 14.32 -9.88
C ALA A 70 -17.39 13.76 -8.51
N SER A 71 -17.97 12.61 -8.15
CA SER A 71 -17.63 11.89 -6.91
C SER A 71 -16.18 11.40 -6.93
N LEU A 72 -15.69 10.90 -8.07
CA LEU A 72 -14.29 10.47 -8.18
C LEU A 72 -13.31 11.64 -8.04
N GLN A 73 -13.61 12.81 -8.64
CA GLN A 73 -12.80 14.02 -8.47
C GLN A 73 -12.68 14.41 -6.98
N GLN A 74 -13.80 14.37 -6.25
CA GLN A 74 -13.79 14.65 -4.80
C GLN A 74 -12.99 13.60 -4.02
N ILE A 75 -13.17 12.30 -4.33
CA ILE A 75 -12.40 11.20 -3.72
C ILE A 75 -10.90 11.40 -3.96
N CYS A 76 -10.49 11.73 -5.18
CA CYS A 76 -9.09 11.97 -5.51
C CYS A 76 -8.53 13.18 -4.75
N LYS A 77 -9.26 14.29 -4.73
CA LYS A 77 -8.87 15.50 -3.99
C LYS A 77 -8.67 15.24 -2.50
N GLU A 78 -9.58 14.50 -1.88
CA GLU A 78 -9.47 14.15 -0.47
C GLU A 78 -8.37 13.11 -0.17
N THR A 79 -8.07 12.24 -1.15
CA THR A 79 -7.06 11.19 -0.99
C THR A 79 -5.64 11.75 -0.94
N ILE A 80 -5.34 12.76 -1.74
CA ILE A 80 -3.99 13.27 -1.99
C ILE A 80 -3.86 14.77 -1.65
N ASP A 81 -4.24 15.15 -0.44
CA ASP A 81 -4.16 16.51 0.08
C ASP A 81 -2.79 16.86 0.71
N PHE A 82 -1.77 16.05 0.49
CA PHE A 82 -0.39 16.22 0.95
C PHE A 82 0.62 16.02 -0.20
N ASP A 83 1.88 16.32 0.05
CA ASP A 83 2.93 16.30 -0.96
C ASP A 83 3.70 14.97 -1.01
N PHE A 84 4.39 14.76 -2.14
CA PHE A 84 5.27 13.62 -2.40
C PHE A 84 6.56 14.16 -3.03
N PRO A 85 7.40 14.85 -2.27
CA PRO A 85 8.58 15.53 -2.82
C PRO A 85 9.61 14.51 -3.31
N LEU A 86 10.25 14.87 -4.43
CA LEU A 86 11.42 14.17 -4.95
C LEU A 86 12.67 14.92 -4.47
N VAL A 87 13.39 14.35 -3.52
CA VAL A 87 14.52 14.97 -2.81
C VAL A 87 15.84 14.33 -3.27
N PRO A 88 16.83 15.08 -3.72
CA PRO A 88 18.15 14.52 -4.04
C PRO A 88 18.88 14.12 -2.76
N ILE A 89 19.42 12.90 -2.72
CA ILE A 89 20.34 12.45 -1.66
C ILE A 89 21.77 12.53 -2.17
N THR A 90 22.03 11.99 -3.35
CA THR A 90 23.29 12.11 -4.06
C THR A 90 23.08 12.73 -5.44
N LYS A 91 24.10 12.77 -6.30
CA LYS A 91 23.93 13.20 -7.69
C LYS A 91 23.06 12.23 -8.49
N GLU A 92 23.15 10.93 -8.17
CA GLU A 92 22.51 9.85 -8.92
C GLU A 92 21.26 9.31 -8.20
N ILE A 93 21.16 9.43 -6.87
CA ILE A 93 20.07 8.84 -6.06
C ILE A 93 19.18 9.94 -5.51
N HIS A 94 17.89 9.82 -5.80
CA HIS A 94 16.82 10.69 -5.28
C HIS A 94 15.87 9.88 -4.41
N SER A 95 15.32 10.50 -3.37
CA SER A 95 14.24 9.93 -2.56
C SER A 95 12.90 10.50 -3.00
N LEU A 96 11.95 9.64 -3.32
CA LEU A 96 10.55 10.00 -3.36
C LEU A 96 9.96 9.79 -1.96
N GLU A 97 9.74 10.88 -1.24
CA GLU A 97 9.23 10.82 0.13
C GLU A 97 7.72 10.61 0.15
N LEU A 98 7.27 9.45 0.57
CA LEU A 98 5.86 9.04 0.59
C LEU A 98 5.20 9.15 1.99
N PHE A 99 5.89 9.79 2.92
CA PHE A 99 5.53 9.83 4.34
C PHE A 99 4.98 11.18 4.84
N HIS A 100 4.59 12.10 3.95
CA HIS A 100 4.04 13.40 4.33
C HIS A 100 2.53 13.38 4.61
N GLY A 101 1.90 12.22 4.50
CA GLY A 101 0.51 12.01 4.86
C GLY A 101 0.28 11.96 6.38
N PRO A 102 -0.98 11.91 6.81
CA PRO A 102 -1.36 12.03 8.22
C PRO A 102 -0.82 10.94 9.13
N THR A 103 -0.44 9.77 8.60
CA THR A 103 0.14 8.69 9.40
C THR A 103 1.61 8.45 9.14
N LEU A 104 2.24 9.35 8.40
CA LEU A 104 3.68 9.31 8.12
C LEU A 104 4.11 8.01 7.40
N ALA A 105 3.25 7.48 6.50
CA ALA A 105 3.55 6.30 5.70
C ALA A 105 2.86 6.35 4.34
N PHE A 106 3.48 5.75 3.32
CA PHE A 106 2.91 5.64 1.96
C PHE A 106 1.52 5.03 1.93
N LYS A 107 1.17 4.24 2.95
CA LYS A 107 -0.10 3.52 3.04
C LYS A 107 -1.32 4.44 3.17
N ASP A 108 -1.12 5.72 3.46
CA ASP A 108 -2.19 6.71 3.58
C ASP A 108 -3.01 6.84 2.30
N VAL A 109 -2.38 6.95 1.14
CA VAL A 109 -3.10 7.11 -0.15
C VAL A 109 -4.06 5.95 -0.40
N GLY A 110 -3.58 4.70 -0.26
CA GLY A 110 -4.43 3.52 -0.45
C GLY A 110 -5.58 3.44 0.57
N ALA A 111 -5.30 3.75 1.84
CA ALA A 111 -6.32 3.72 2.90
C ALA A 111 -7.40 4.79 2.69
N ARG A 112 -6.99 6.01 2.37
CA ARG A 112 -7.88 7.15 2.12
C ARG A 112 -8.73 6.92 0.87
N PHE A 113 -8.16 6.46 -0.22
CA PHE A 113 -8.92 6.15 -1.44
C PHE A 113 -9.96 5.07 -1.18
N MET A 114 -9.56 3.94 -0.58
CA MET A 114 -10.49 2.85 -0.28
C MET A 114 -11.62 3.31 0.64
N SER A 115 -11.31 4.06 1.69
CA SER A 115 -12.31 4.52 2.66
C SER A 115 -13.37 5.43 2.03
N ARG A 116 -12.95 6.35 1.13
CA ARG A 116 -13.87 7.22 0.38
C ARG A 116 -14.73 6.42 -0.59
N CYS A 117 -14.15 5.44 -1.28
CA CYS A 117 -14.92 4.53 -2.14
C CYS A 117 -15.97 3.74 -1.34
N LEU A 118 -15.61 3.16 -0.20
CA LEU A 118 -16.57 2.41 0.63
C LEU A 118 -17.64 3.32 1.22
N GLY A 119 -17.28 4.55 1.63
CA GLY A 119 -18.25 5.55 2.09
C GLY A 119 -19.22 5.97 0.98
N TYR A 120 -18.74 6.15 -0.23
CA TYR A 120 -19.56 6.42 -1.42
C TYR A 120 -20.55 5.27 -1.67
N PHE A 121 -20.09 4.03 -1.69
CA PHE A 121 -20.95 2.87 -1.92
C PHE A 121 -21.98 2.67 -0.81
N ALA A 122 -21.61 2.90 0.46
CA ALA A 122 -22.55 2.82 1.58
C ALA A 122 -23.65 3.89 1.49
N LYS A 123 -23.32 5.08 0.97
CA LYS A 123 -24.31 6.15 0.74
C LYS A 123 -25.27 5.79 -0.41
N GLU A 124 -24.76 5.25 -1.51
CA GLU A 124 -25.59 4.78 -2.63
C GLU A 124 -26.58 3.70 -2.19
N GLU A 125 -26.10 2.67 -1.47
CA GLU A 125 -26.97 1.60 -0.96
C GLU A 125 -28.11 2.14 -0.08
N LYS A 126 -27.87 3.15 0.74
CA LYS A 126 -28.90 3.80 1.56
C LYS A 126 -29.94 4.53 0.70
N VAL A 127 -29.51 5.22 -0.35
CA VAL A 127 -30.42 5.94 -1.27
C VAL A 127 -31.28 4.94 -2.06
N GLU A 128 -30.69 3.87 -2.56
CA GLU A 128 -31.43 2.81 -3.28
C GLU A 128 -32.50 2.16 -2.38
N LEU A 129 -32.16 1.83 -1.12
CA LEU A 129 -33.10 1.28 -0.14
C LEU A 129 -34.22 2.28 0.21
N ALA A 130 -33.94 3.56 0.32
CA ALA A 130 -34.94 4.58 0.57
C ALA A 130 -35.91 4.71 -0.60
N ASN A 131 -35.43 4.70 -1.85
CA ASN A 131 -36.23 4.78 -3.07
C ASN A 131 -37.13 3.53 -3.25
N HIS A 132 -36.63 2.34 -2.90
CA HIS A 132 -37.46 1.12 -2.95
C HIS A 132 -38.58 1.13 -1.89
N LYS A 133 -38.35 1.69 -0.70
CA LYS A 133 -39.40 1.85 0.33
C LYS A 133 -40.53 2.79 -0.09
N THR A 134 -40.24 3.79 -0.91
CA THR A 134 -41.26 4.72 -1.45
C THR A 134 -42.03 4.16 -2.63
N ALA A 135 -41.52 3.14 -3.33
CA ALA A 135 -42.13 2.55 -4.53
C ALA A 135 -43.05 1.33 -4.23
N THR A 136 -42.97 0.74 -3.04
CA THR A 136 -43.78 -0.41 -2.64
C THR A 136 -44.75 -0.03 -1.53
N ASP A 137 -45.93 0.48 -1.96
CA ASP A 137 -47.10 0.54 -1.09
C ASP A 137 -47.70 -0.88 -0.98
N SER A 138 -47.86 -1.33 0.29
CA SER A 138 -48.59 -2.48 0.79
C SER A 138 -48.20 -3.91 0.33
N THR A 139 -47.91 -4.71 1.36
CA THR A 139 -47.89 -6.18 1.44
C THR A 139 -46.62 -6.89 0.90
N SER A 140 -45.50 -6.70 1.56
CA SER A 140 -44.51 -7.77 1.66
C SER A 140 -43.94 -7.79 3.09
N ILE A 141 -43.96 -8.97 3.70
CA ILE A 141 -43.36 -9.26 5.00
C ILE A 141 -41.88 -8.88 4.95
N ILE A 142 -41.58 -7.74 5.53
CA ILE A 142 -40.20 -7.31 5.70
C ILE A 142 -39.70 -8.00 6.97
N ASN A 143 -38.68 -8.83 6.84
CA ASN A 143 -37.90 -9.26 7.98
C ASN A 143 -37.43 -8.01 8.72
N GLU A 144 -37.68 -7.91 10.01
CA GLU A 144 -37.44 -6.74 10.89
C GLU A 144 -35.98 -6.34 11.07
N THR A 145 -35.05 -6.84 10.25
CA THR A 145 -33.62 -6.51 10.22
C THR A 145 -33.22 -5.54 9.11
N GLY A 146 -34.11 -4.69 8.68
CA GLY A 146 -33.90 -3.69 7.61
C GLY A 146 -32.96 -2.53 7.93
N ALA A 147 -31.99 -2.71 8.80
CA ALA A 147 -30.84 -1.84 8.94
C ALA A 147 -29.80 -2.23 7.88
N SER A 148 -29.41 -1.32 7.01
CA SER A 148 -28.24 -1.48 6.14
C SER A 148 -27.06 -1.93 7.01
N GLN A 149 -26.61 -3.18 6.85
CA GLN A 149 -25.45 -3.66 7.60
C GLN A 149 -24.22 -2.82 7.24
N ASN A 150 -23.62 -2.21 8.25
CA ASN A 150 -22.37 -1.48 8.05
C ASN A 150 -21.30 -2.46 7.53
N THR A 151 -20.51 -2.00 6.57
CA THR A 151 -19.33 -2.76 6.13
C THR A 151 -18.31 -2.79 7.28
N THR A 152 -17.89 -3.98 7.70
CA THR A 152 -16.89 -4.17 8.76
C THR A 152 -15.54 -4.50 8.13
N VAL A 153 -14.60 -3.60 8.29
CA VAL A 153 -13.21 -3.74 7.82
C VAL A 153 -12.40 -4.42 8.91
N LEU A 154 -11.85 -5.61 8.63
CA LEU A 154 -10.91 -6.31 9.51
C LEU A 154 -9.47 -6.12 9.01
N VAL A 155 -8.56 -5.77 9.92
CA VAL A 155 -7.15 -5.53 9.62
C VAL A 155 -6.28 -6.18 10.68
N ALA A 156 -5.37 -7.07 10.26
CA ALA A 156 -4.21 -7.42 11.06
C ALA A 156 -3.03 -6.51 10.65
N THR A 157 -2.31 -5.97 11.63
CA THR A 157 -1.23 -5.01 11.37
C THR A 157 -0.02 -5.20 12.26
N SER A 158 1.16 -4.94 11.70
CA SER A 158 2.43 -4.76 12.44
C SER A 158 2.76 -3.28 12.71
N GLY A 159 1.79 -2.35 12.47
CA GLY A 159 1.93 -0.90 12.71
C GLY A 159 1.34 -0.04 11.59
N ASP A 160 2.09 0.24 10.53
CA ASP A 160 1.77 1.23 9.49
C ASP A 160 0.44 1.02 8.79
N THR A 161 0.11 -0.21 8.44
CA THR A 161 -1.16 -0.50 7.74
C THR A 161 -2.35 -0.15 8.62
N GLY A 162 -2.29 -0.52 9.90
CA GLY A 162 -3.35 -0.22 10.85
C GLY A 162 -3.50 1.28 11.09
N GLY A 163 -2.39 2.02 11.27
CA GLY A 163 -2.42 3.48 11.43
C GLY A 163 -3.05 4.19 10.24
N ALA A 164 -2.65 3.82 9.02
CA ALA A 164 -3.22 4.37 7.80
C ALA A 164 -4.72 4.04 7.65
N VAL A 165 -5.13 2.82 8.00
CA VAL A 165 -6.55 2.43 7.99
C VAL A 165 -7.33 3.15 9.08
N ALA A 166 -6.83 3.21 10.32
CA ALA A 166 -7.49 3.92 11.41
C ALA A 166 -7.75 5.38 11.04
N ASN A 167 -6.73 6.09 10.55
CA ASN A 167 -6.87 7.48 10.14
C ASN A 167 -7.77 7.63 8.89
N GLY A 168 -7.52 6.84 7.85
CA GLY A 168 -8.23 6.95 6.58
C GLY A 168 -9.73 6.67 6.68
N PHE A 169 -10.14 5.80 7.60
CA PHE A 169 -11.54 5.40 7.79
C PHE A 169 -12.25 6.11 8.95
N LEU A 170 -11.54 6.93 9.72
CA LEU A 170 -12.14 7.64 10.86
C LEU A 170 -13.34 8.49 10.42
N GLY A 171 -14.49 8.27 11.05
CA GLY A 171 -15.73 9.00 10.77
C GLY A 171 -16.41 8.65 9.45
N VAL A 172 -15.96 7.63 8.69
CA VAL A 172 -16.61 7.22 7.44
C VAL A 172 -17.94 6.54 7.75
N ALA A 173 -19.03 7.15 7.31
CA ALA A 173 -20.38 6.65 7.55
C ALA A 173 -20.63 5.31 6.88
N GLY A 174 -21.27 4.37 7.60
CA GLY A 174 -21.60 3.02 7.10
C GLY A 174 -20.41 2.05 7.11
N VAL A 175 -19.28 2.43 7.70
CA VAL A 175 -18.10 1.58 7.83
C VAL A 175 -17.66 1.48 9.29
N GLN A 176 -17.42 0.27 9.76
CA GLN A 176 -16.79 -0.04 11.05
C GLN A 176 -15.40 -0.61 10.77
N VAL A 177 -14.41 -0.31 11.60
CA VAL A 177 -13.05 -0.83 11.46
C VAL A 177 -12.62 -1.52 12.74
N ILE A 178 -12.10 -2.73 12.61
CA ILE A 178 -11.53 -3.52 13.70
C ILE A 178 -10.10 -3.85 13.33
N ILE A 179 -9.16 -3.38 14.15
CA ILE A 179 -7.72 -3.53 13.93
C ILE A 179 -7.15 -4.43 15.02
N LEU A 180 -6.53 -5.52 14.61
CA LEU A 180 -5.79 -6.43 15.48
C LEU A 180 -4.30 -6.12 15.37
N TYR A 181 -3.63 -5.85 16.50
CA TYR A 181 -2.20 -5.61 16.54
C TYR A 181 -1.54 -6.34 17.71
N PRO A 182 -0.28 -6.80 17.57
CA PRO A 182 0.40 -7.55 18.61
C PRO A 182 0.88 -6.63 19.73
N LYS A 183 0.56 -6.98 20.97
CA LYS A 183 0.89 -6.24 22.18
C LYS A 183 2.39 -6.01 22.30
N GLY A 184 2.79 -4.74 22.48
CA GLY A 184 4.18 -4.35 22.70
C GLY A 184 5.12 -4.61 21.53
N LYS A 185 4.59 -4.88 20.31
CA LYS A 185 5.42 -5.17 19.11
C LYS A 185 5.21 -4.16 17.97
N VAL A 186 4.59 -3.03 18.27
CA VAL A 186 4.47 -1.86 17.39
C VAL A 186 5.17 -0.68 18.05
N SER A 187 5.75 0.23 17.27
CA SER A 187 6.43 1.39 17.84
C SER A 187 5.46 2.35 18.55
N PRO A 188 5.93 3.19 19.47
CA PRO A 188 5.06 4.08 20.25
C PRO A 188 4.17 4.97 19.36
N ILE A 189 4.71 5.56 18.31
CA ILE A 189 3.94 6.40 17.37
C ILE A 189 2.91 5.57 16.60
N GLN A 190 3.29 4.39 16.13
CA GLN A 190 2.36 3.49 15.46
C GLN A 190 1.21 3.08 16.38
N GLU A 191 1.49 2.72 17.63
CA GLU A 191 0.48 2.35 18.61
C GLU A 191 -0.51 3.50 18.86
N LEU A 192 -0.01 4.72 19.05
CA LEU A 192 -0.86 5.90 19.20
C LEU A 192 -1.77 6.12 17.97
N GLN A 193 -1.24 5.93 16.76
CA GLN A 193 -2.03 6.03 15.53
C GLN A 193 -3.16 5.00 15.45
N LEU A 194 -3.00 3.83 16.07
CA LEU A 194 -4.04 2.78 16.12
C LEU A 194 -5.08 3.05 17.20
N THR A 195 -4.64 3.51 18.37
CA THR A 195 -5.41 3.41 19.61
C THR A 195 -6.08 4.72 20.04
N THR A 196 -5.77 5.84 19.39
CA THR A 196 -6.31 7.16 19.81
C THR A 196 -7.50 7.65 18.98
N CYS A 197 -7.98 6.87 18.02
CA CYS A 197 -9.04 7.29 17.08
C CYS A 197 -10.44 7.25 17.69
N GLY A 198 -10.86 6.12 18.28
CA GLY A 198 -12.24 5.92 18.75
C GLY A 198 -13.28 5.95 17.62
N GLN A 199 -14.51 6.36 17.91
CA GLN A 199 -15.65 6.45 17.00
C GLN A 199 -15.93 5.07 16.32
N ASN A 200 -15.82 5.00 15.00
CA ASN A 200 -16.00 3.77 14.21
C ASN A 200 -14.75 2.89 14.13
N ILE A 201 -13.68 3.23 14.84
CA ILE A 201 -12.41 2.48 14.87
C ILE A 201 -12.27 1.78 16.22
N THR A 202 -12.05 0.47 16.20
CA THR A 202 -11.77 -0.34 17.40
C THR A 202 -10.41 -1.01 17.24
N ALA A 203 -9.53 -0.81 18.20
CA ALA A 203 -8.22 -1.45 18.26
C ALA A 203 -8.24 -2.60 19.28
N LEU A 204 -7.86 -3.81 18.85
CA LEU A 204 -7.72 -4.99 19.66
C LEU A 204 -6.24 -5.29 19.87
N GLU A 205 -5.80 -5.22 21.12
CA GLU A 205 -4.44 -5.53 21.53
C GLU A 205 -4.32 -7.03 21.82
N VAL A 206 -3.73 -7.76 20.87
CA VAL A 206 -3.62 -9.22 20.92
C VAL A 206 -2.37 -9.61 21.71
N ASP A 207 -2.54 -10.46 22.74
CA ASP A 207 -1.43 -11.02 23.52
C ASP A 207 -0.75 -12.16 22.75
N GLY A 208 -0.08 -11.81 21.64
CA GLY A 208 0.49 -12.74 20.69
C GLY A 208 1.45 -12.08 19.69
N SER A 209 1.61 -12.72 18.56
CA SER A 209 2.43 -12.27 17.43
C SER A 209 1.57 -11.60 16.33
N PHE A 210 2.23 -11.02 15.33
CA PHE A 210 1.55 -10.53 14.13
C PHE A 210 0.91 -11.69 13.32
N ASP A 211 1.55 -12.86 13.31
CA ASP A 211 1.02 -14.04 12.65
C ASP A 211 -0.25 -14.54 13.33
N ASP A 212 -0.37 -14.45 14.67
CA ASP A 212 -1.59 -14.74 15.39
C ASP A 212 -2.72 -13.78 15.01
N CYS A 213 -2.42 -12.47 14.92
CA CYS A 213 -3.39 -11.49 14.43
C CYS A 213 -3.89 -11.82 13.00
N GLN A 214 -2.97 -12.22 12.13
CA GLN A 214 -3.33 -12.64 10.75
C GLN A 214 -4.15 -13.91 10.72
N ALA A 215 -3.83 -14.91 11.56
CA ALA A 215 -4.56 -16.16 11.68
C ALA A 215 -6.01 -15.92 12.11
N ILE A 216 -6.21 -15.11 13.16
CA ILE A 216 -7.54 -14.71 13.64
C ILE A 216 -8.36 -14.05 12.52
N VAL A 217 -7.78 -13.09 11.81
CA VAL A 217 -8.48 -12.39 10.71
C VAL A 217 -8.82 -13.35 9.56
N LYS A 218 -7.90 -14.26 9.19
CA LYS A 218 -8.16 -15.28 8.14
C LYS A 218 -9.29 -16.23 8.53
N GLU A 219 -9.34 -16.70 9.78
CA GLU A 219 -10.43 -17.52 10.28
C GLU A 219 -11.76 -16.76 10.25
N ALA A 220 -11.79 -15.50 10.67
CA ALA A 220 -12.99 -14.67 10.65
C ALA A 220 -13.61 -14.56 9.25
N PHE A 221 -12.80 -14.41 8.21
CA PHE A 221 -13.29 -14.39 6.83
C PHE A 221 -13.89 -15.71 6.35
N MET A 222 -13.54 -16.83 6.98
CA MET A 222 -14.07 -18.15 6.64
C MET A 222 -15.23 -18.61 7.55
N ASP A 223 -15.50 -17.88 8.63
CA ASP A 223 -16.51 -18.23 9.61
C ASP A 223 -17.92 -17.88 9.11
N ALA A 224 -18.77 -18.91 8.93
CA ALA A 224 -20.12 -18.75 8.41
C ALA A 224 -21.03 -17.93 9.35
N ASP A 225 -20.86 -18.06 10.68
CA ASP A 225 -21.68 -17.34 11.66
C ASP A 225 -21.37 -15.84 11.62
N LEU A 226 -20.08 -15.49 11.55
CA LEU A 226 -19.67 -14.07 11.41
C LEU A 226 -20.13 -13.49 10.07
N ASN A 227 -19.99 -14.23 8.98
CA ASN A 227 -20.39 -13.75 7.65
C ASN A 227 -21.92 -13.68 7.48
N ALA A 228 -22.70 -14.38 8.30
CA ALA A 228 -24.16 -14.24 8.34
C ALA A 228 -24.61 -12.91 8.97
N VAL A 229 -23.78 -12.33 9.85
CA VAL A 229 -24.10 -11.15 10.66
C VAL A 229 -23.35 -9.91 10.16
N TYR A 230 -22.11 -10.06 9.71
CA TYR A 230 -21.25 -8.96 9.32
C TYR A 230 -20.93 -9.01 7.83
N LYS A 231 -20.93 -7.85 7.17
CA LYS A 231 -20.40 -7.66 5.82
C LYS A 231 -18.89 -7.40 5.94
N LEU A 232 -18.10 -8.47 6.04
CA LEU A 232 -16.66 -8.37 6.28
C LEU A 232 -15.88 -8.00 5.01
N THR A 233 -14.88 -7.15 5.15
CA THR A 233 -13.89 -6.85 4.11
C THR A 233 -12.50 -6.63 4.70
N SER A 234 -11.46 -6.80 3.87
CA SER A 234 -10.08 -6.54 4.26
C SER A 234 -9.58 -5.22 3.67
N ALA A 235 -8.92 -4.42 4.50
CA ALA A 235 -8.21 -3.23 4.04
C ALA A 235 -6.69 -3.46 3.88
N ASN A 236 -6.23 -4.67 3.70
CA ASN A 236 -4.83 -4.98 3.38
C ASN A 236 -4.54 -4.75 1.89
N SER A 237 -3.27 -4.85 1.48
CA SER A 237 -2.82 -4.60 0.10
C SER A 237 -3.38 -5.56 -0.96
N ILE A 238 -4.06 -6.64 -0.55
CA ILE A 238 -4.77 -7.55 -1.44
C ILE A 238 -5.99 -6.89 -2.10
N ASN A 239 -6.60 -5.90 -1.44
CA ASN A 239 -7.77 -5.18 -1.96
C ASN A 239 -7.38 -4.22 -3.09
N VAL A 240 -8.10 -4.27 -4.21
CA VAL A 240 -7.83 -3.41 -5.40
C VAL A 240 -7.93 -1.92 -5.07
N ALA A 241 -8.85 -1.52 -4.20
CA ALA A 241 -9.01 -0.12 -3.79
C ALA A 241 -7.85 0.40 -2.92
N ARG A 242 -7.06 -0.52 -2.31
CA ARG A 242 -5.81 -0.19 -1.61
C ARG A 242 -4.60 -0.20 -2.53
N TRP A 243 -4.59 -1.10 -3.51
CA TRP A 243 -3.46 -1.34 -4.39
C TRP A 243 -3.40 -0.34 -5.55
N LEU A 244 -4.49 -0.17 -6.30
CA LEU A 244 -4.50 0.64 -7.53
C LEU A 244 -4.08 2.11 -7.33
N PRO A 245 -4.51 2.85 -6.28
CA PRO A 245 -4.13 4.24 -6.12
C PRO A 245 -2.64 4.46 -5.80
N GLN A 246 -1.89 3.41 -5.45
CA GLN A 246 -0.43 3.52 -5.27
C GLN A 246 0.31 3.81 -6.58
N GLN A 247 -0.32 3.63 -7.75
CA GLN A 247 0.23 4.06 -9.03
C GLN A 247 0.53 5.57 -9.05
N LEU A 248 -0.26 6.36 -8.31
CA LEU A 248 -0.16 7.82 -8.28
C LEU A 248 1.23 8.32 -7.86
N TYR A 249 1.93 7.59 -6.98
CA TYR A 249 3.29 7.95 -6.56
C TYR A 249 4.23 8.07 -7.75
N TYR A 250 4.12 7.14 -8.70
CA TYR A 250 4.99 7.07 -9.87
C TYR A 250 4.68 8.17 -10.89
N PHE A 251 3.40 8.54 -11.01
CA PHE A 251 3.01 9.69 -11.84
C PHE A 251 3.52 11.01 -11.25
N PHE A 252 3.41 11.20 -9.92
CA PHE A 252 3.92 12.40 -9.24
C PHE A 252 5.46 12.47 -9.27
N ALA A 253 6.14 11.34 -9.09
CA ALA A 253 7.58 11.27 -9.24
C ALA A 253 8.01 11.63 -10.66
N TRP A 254 7.33 11.05 -11.66
CA TRP A 254 7.62 11.29 -13.06
C TRP A 254 7.42 12.77 -13.47
N GLN A 255 6.35 13.43 -13.01
CA GLN A 255 6.15 14.86 -13.23
C GLN A 255 7.35 15.68 -12.75
N GLN A 256 7.80 15.43 -11.53
CA GLN A 256 8.94 16.14 -10.94
C GLN A 256 10.23 15.79 -11.66
N TRP A 257 10.39 14.52 -12.04
CA TRP A 257 11.55 14.02 -12.75
C TRP A 257 11.72 14.69 -14.11
N VAL A 258 10.69 14.72 -14.94
CA VAL A 258 10.75 15.31 -16.27
C VAL A 258 10.91 16.82 -16.23
N ALA A 259 10.37 17.48 -15.21
CA ALA A 259 10.57 18.90 -15.00
C ALA A 259 12.05 19.24 -14.67
N GLN A 260 12.77 18.33 -14.00
CA GLN A 260 14.15 18.53 -13.60
C GLN A 260 15.16 18.02 -14.63
N TYR A 261 14.93 16.85 -15.24
CA TYR A 261 15.89 16.14 -16.08
C TYR A 261 15.47 15.99 -17.55
N GLY A 262 14.22 16.37 -17.89
CA GLY A 262 13.66 16.19 -19.23
C GLY A 262 13.21 14.76 -19.52
N ASP A 263 12.55 14.55 -20.65
CA ASP A 263 11.89 13.30 -21.04
C ASP A 263 12.86 12.16 -21.40
N HIS A 264 14.09 12.50 -21.74
CA HIS A 264 15.06 11.53 -22.28
C HIS A 264 15.90 10.85 -21.20
N THR A 265 15.84 11.33 -19.97
CA THR A 265 16.57 10.74 -18.84
C THR A 265 15.73 9.66 -18.18
N PRO A 266 16.10 8.37 -18.27
CA PRO A 266 15.34 7.30 -17.65
C PRO A 266 15.26 7.47 -16.12
N MET A 267 14.06 7.38 -15.55
CA MET A 267 13.84 7.33 -14.11
C MET A 267 13.75 5.87 -13.68
N HIS A 268 14.87 5.31 -13.17
CA HIS A 268 14.89 3.96 -12.60
C HIS A 268 14.31 3.97 -11.19
N ILE A 269 13.50 2.97 -10.85
CA ILE A 269 12.70 2.97 -9.63
C ILE A 269 13.13 1.84 -8.71
N ILE A 270 13.53 2.17 -7.50
CA ILE A 270 13.94 1.23 -6.46
C ILE A 270 12.89 1.23 -5.34
N VAL A 271 12.29 0.08 -5.07
CA VAL A 271 11.15 -0.02 -4.16
C VAL A 271 11.43 -0.99 -3.03
N PRO A 272 11.38 -0.55 -1.76
CA PRO A 272 11.39 -1.46 -0.61
C PRO A 272 10.21 -2.43 -0.73
N SER A 273 10.47 -3.73 -0.83
CA SER A 273 9.49 -4.70 -1.28
C SER A 273 9.34 -5.89 -0.33
N GLY A 274 8.28 -5.85 0.52
CA GLY A 274 7.84 -7.01 1.31
C GLY A 274 6.68 -7.73 0.60
N ASN A 275 5.48 -7.14 0.64
CA ASN A 275 4.28 -7.74 0.02
C ASN A 275 4.11 -7.40 -1.47
N PHE A 276 5.05 -6.71 -2.08
CA PHE A 276 5.10 -6.34 -3.50
C PHE A 276 3.92 -5.49 -4.01
N GLY A 277 3.12 -4.92 -3.13
CA GLY A 277 1.97 -4.08 -3.52
C GLY A 277 2.39 -2.78 -4.21
N ASN A 278 3.35 -2.07 -3.63
CA ASN A 278 3.81 -0.77 -4.12
C ASN A 278 4.52 -0.92 -5.48
N ILE A 279 5.53 -1.77 -5.58
CA ILE A 279 6.25 -2.02 -6.84
C ILE A 279 5.31 -2.53 -7.95
N CYS A 280 4.36 -3.41 -7.61
CA CYS A 280 3.32 -3.87 -8.54
C CYS A 280 2.48 -2.71 -9.10
N ALA A 281 2.12 -1.73 -8.26
CA ALA A 281 1.41 -0.53 -8.71
C ALA A 281 2.27 0.33 -9.66
N GLY A 282 3.57 0.44 -9.41
CA GLY A 282 4.50 1.11 -10.32
C GLY A 282 4.64 0.39 -11.67
N MET A 283 4.74 -0.94 -11.65
CA MET A 283 4.78 -1.75 -12.87
C MET A 283 3.45 -1.65 -13.65
N MET A 284 2.31 -1.51 -12.95
CA MET A 284 1.01 -1.22 -13.56
C MET A 284 1.01 0.16 -14.24
N ALA A 285 1.54 1.20 -13.59
CA ALA A 285 1.67 2.53 -14.18
C ALA A 285 2.54 2.51 -15.45
N LYS A 286 3.66 1.79 -15.43
CA LYS A 286 4.50 1.58 -16.62
C LYS A 286 3.75 0.83 -17.70
N ALA A 287 3.04 -0.24 -17.36
CA ALA A 287 2.22 -1.01 -18.31
C ALA A 287 1.07 -0.17 -18.89
N SER A 288 0.62 0.88 -18.21
CA SER A 288 -0.38 1.85 -18.70
C SER A 288 0.23 2.92 -19.63
N GLY A 289 1.53 2.89 -19.88
CA GLY A 289 2.22 3.81 -20.81
C GLY A 289 3.02 4.93 -20.13
N LEU A 290 3.10 4.99 -18.79
CA LEU A 290 3.99 5.94 -18.11
C LEU A 290 5.45 5.59 -18.43
N PRO A 291 6.28 6.53 -18.95
CA PRO A 291 7.64 6.24 -19.39
C PRO A 291 8.62 6.16 -18.20
N LEU A 292 8.57 5.05 -17.50
CA LEU A 292 9.45 4.72 -16.39
C LEU A 292 10.62 3.84 -16.85
N GLY A 293 11.76 3.98 -16.18
CA GLY A 293 12.93 3.15 -16.37
C GLY A 293 12.75 1.71 -15.86
N HIS A 294 13.82 1.11 -15.42
CA HIS A 294 13.85 -0.23 -14.85
C HIS A 294 13.32 -0.22 -13.41
N PHE A 295 12.75 -1.34 -12.96
CA PHE A 295 12.32 -1.53 -11.57
C PHE A 295 13.29 -2.41 -10.80
N VAL A 296 13.54 -2.05 -9.55
CA VAL A 296 14.35 -2.84 -8.62
C VAL A 296 13.54 -3.10 -7.35
N ALA A 297 13.36 -4.36 -7.01
CA ALA A 297 12.81 -4.75 -5.73
C ALA A 297 13.94 -4.84 -4.69
N ALA A 298 13.92 -3.94 -3.71
CA ALA A 298 14.85 -3.94 -2.60
C ALA A 298 14.26 -4.75 -1.45
N CYS A 299 14.88 -5.86 -1.07
CA CYS A 299 14.40 -6.81 -0.08
C CYS A 299 15.31 -6.85 1.15
N ASN A 300 14.75 -7.17 2.32
CA ASN A 300 15.52 -7.57 3.48
C ASN A 300 15.84 -9.09 3.44
N ALA A 301 16.16 -9.71 4.57
CA ALA A 301 16.41 -11.15 4.64
C ALA A 301 15.24 -12.03 4.12
N ASN A 302 14.03 -11.46 4.01
CA ASN A 302 12.85 -12.12 3.41
C ASN A 302 12.87 -11.97 1.88
N ASN A 303 13.75 -12.67 1.21
CA ASN A 303 14.17 -12.47 -0.17
C ASN A 303 13.63 -13.50 -1.18
N VAL A 304 12.40 -13.98 -0.99
CA VAL A 304 11.77 -15.01 -1.85
C VAL A 304 11.84 -14.65 -3.33
N VAL A 305 11.52 -13.38 -3.68
CA VAL A 305 11.50 -12.93 -5.08
C VAL A 305 12.93 -12.76 -5.61
N THR A 306 13.88 -12.28 -4.82
CA THR A 306 15.29 -12.19 -5.23
C THR A 306 15.81 -13.58 -5.66
N ARG A 307 15.59 -14.59 -4.80
CA ARG A 307 15.97 -15.98 -5.12
C ARG A 307 15.20 -16.54 -6.32
N PHE A 308 13.91 -16.18 -6.48
CA PHE A 308 13.15 -16.58 -7.64
C PHE A 308 13.72 -16.02 -8.94
N LEU A 309 14.16 -14.76 -8.95
CA LEU A 309 14.79 -14.16 -10.13
C LEU A 309 16.12 -14.82 -10.49
N ASP A 310 16.85 -15.36 -9.51
CA ASP A 310 18.13 -16.05 -9.74
C ASP A 310 17.96 -17.52 -10.17
N THR A 311 16.95 -18.21 -9.63
CA THR A 311 16.84 -19.66 -9.72
C THR A 311 15.65 -20.14 -10.55
N GLU A 312 14.71 -19.26 -10.89
CA GLU A 312 13.40 -19.57 -11.48
C GLU A 312 12.53 -20.48 -10.61
N LYS A 313 12.89 -20.64 -9.32
CA LYS A 313 12.14 -21.45 -8.36
C LYS A 313 11.51 -20.55 -7.30
N TYR A 314 10.18 -20.49 -7.28
CA TYR A 314 9.45 -19.73 -6.25
C TYR A 314 9.24 -20.58 -5.01
N GLU A 315 10.10 -20.37 -4.02
CA GLU A 315 10.11 -21.14 -2.76
C GLU A 315 9.73 -20.23 -1.59
N VAL A 316 8.58 -20.51 -1.01
CA VAL A 316 8.06 -19.79 0.17
C VAL A 316 8.76 -20.26 1.43
N HIS A 317 9.12 -19.33 2.31
CA HIS A 317 9.70 -19.62 3.62
C HIS A 317 8.96 -18.88 4.73
N PRO A 318 9.03 -19.35 5.98
CA PRO A 318 8.61 -18.56 7.13
C PRO A 318 9.33 -17.20 7.13
N SER A 319 8.61 -16.15 7.51
CA SER A 319 9.21 -14.82 7.61
C SER A 319 10.25 -14.76 8.73
N VAL A 320 11.31 -14.02 8.49
CA VAL A 320 12.36 -13.70 9.48
C VAL A 320 12.13 -12.29 9.97
N VAL A 321 12.21 -12.07 11.28
CA VAL A 321 12.08 -10.74 11.89
C VAL A 321 13.31 -9.91 11.60
N THR A 322 13.13 -8.69 11.11
CA THR A 322 14.18 -7.73 10.76
C THR A 322 13.88 -6.33 11.29
N ILE A 323 14.88 -5.42 11.23
CA ILE A 323 14.70 -4.01 11.58
C ILE A 323 13.80 -3.25 10.56
N SER A 324 13.67 -3.75 9.33
CA SER A 324 12.76 -3.24 8.30
C SER A 324 11.46 -4.06 8.25
N ASN A 325 10.80 -4.16 9.39
CA ASN A 325 9.77 -5.14 9.71
C ASN A 325 8.51 -5.10 8.81
N ALA A 326 8.22 -3.99 8.14
CA ALA A 326 7.10 -3.92 7.20
C ALA A 326 7.36 -4.74 5.91
N MET A 327 8.59 -5.21 5.70
CA MET A 327 8.99 -6.11 4.63
C MET A 327 9.18 -7.57 5.08
N ASP A 328 8.88 -7.93 6.34
CA ASP A 328 8.98 -9.29 6.86
C ASP A 328 7.85 -10.18 6.30
N VAL A 329 7.99 -10.54 5.04
CA VAL A 329 6.98 -11.28 4.28
C VAL A 329 7.62 -12.47 3.57
N GLY A 330 7.34 -13.67 4.06
CA GLY A 330 7.86 -14.92 3.48
C GLY A 330 7.10 -15.41 2.24
N ASN A 331 5.92 -14.81 1.94
CA ASN A 331 5.10 -15.11 0.75
C ASN A 331 4.36 -13.85 0.26
N PRO A 332 4.98 -13.06 -0.62
CA PRO A 332 4.42 -11.80 -1.13
C PRO A 332 3.10 -11.96 -1.87
N SER A 333 1.98 -11.54 -1.27
CA SER A 333 0.64 -11.74 -1.84
C SER A 333 0.43 -11.04 -3.19
N ASN A 334 1.07 -9.90 -3.44
CA ASN A 334 0.90 -9.16 -4.69
C ASN A 334 1.86 -9.61 -5.80
N PHE A 335 2.78 -10.52 -5.54
CA PHE A 335 3.70 -11.00 -6.57
C PHE A 335 2.96 -11.71 -7.72
N VAL A 336 1.82 -12.35 -7.43
CA VAL A 336 0.94 -12.92 -8.47
C VAL A 336 0.41 -11.86 -9.44
N ARG A 337 0.20 -10.61 -8.97
CA ARG A 337 -0.18 -9.48 -9.84
C ARG A 337 0.99 -9.00 -10.69
N VAL A 338 2.20 -9.00 -10.14
CA VAL A 338 3.43 -8.71 -10.92
C VAL A 338 3.58 -9.72 -12.04
N MET A 339 3.42 -11.00 -11.73
CA MET A 339 3.46 -12.07 -12.74
C MET A 339 2.37 -11.92 -13.80
N GLU A 340 1.16 -11.51 -13.42
CA GLU A 340 0.06 -11.27 -14.38
C GLU A 340 0.35 -10.08 -15.31
N ILE A 341 0.91 -8.97 -14.80
CA ILE A 341 1.39 -7.85 -15.63
C ILE A 341 2.44 -8.33 -16.64
N MET A 342 3.31 -9.24 -16.24
CA MET A 342 4.35 -9.86 -17.07
C MET A 342 3.83 -11.07 -17.88
N GLN A 343 2.50 -11.27 -17.97
CA GLN A 343 1.86 -12.37 -18.70
C GLN A 343 2.37 -13.76 -18.27
N ASN A 344 2.71 -13.90 -17.00
CA ASN A 344 3.32 -15.10 -16.41
C ASN A 344 4.59 -15.58 -17.16
N ASN A 345 5.34 -14.66 -17.77
CA ASN A 345 6.55 -14.92 -18.52
C ASN A 345 7.79 -14.49 -17.72
N PHE A 346 8.57 -15.46 -17.27
CA PHE A 346 9.78 -15.25 -16.47
C PHE A 346 10.82 -14.38 -17.18
N LYS A 347 11.00 -14.55 -18.49
CA LYS A 347 11.96 -13.75 -19.26
C LYS A 347 11.55 -12.28 -19.33
N GLN A 348 10.24 -12.01 -19.49
CA GLN A 348 9.71 -10.63 -19.45
C GLN A 348 9.89 -10.03 -18.04
N LEU A 349 9.62 -10.82 -17.00
CA LEU A 349 9.85 -10.39 -15.62
C LEU A 349 11.31 -10.00 -15.40
N LYS A 350 12.25 -10.87 -15.77
CA LYS A 350 13.70 -10.66 -15.56
C LYS A 350 14.24 -9.46 -16.35
N ASN A 351 13.63 -9.14 -17.49
CA ASN A 351 13.97 -7.93 -18.26
C ASN A 351 13.40 -6.64 -17.63
N ALA A 352 12.33 -6.72 -16.85
CA ALA A 352 11.63 -5.57 -16.28
C ALA A 352 11.97 -5.31 -14.81
N LEU A 353 12.45 -6.33 -14.09
CA LEU A 353 12.64 -6.32 -12.63
C LEU A 353 13.98 -6.97 -12.26
N SER A 354 14.79 -6.24 -11.53
CA SER A 354 15.93 -6.74 -10.75
C SER A 354 15.57 -6.81 -9.27
N SER A 355 16.33 -7.54 -8.47
CA SER A 355 16.12 -7.56 -7.02
C SER A 355 17.44 -7.81 -6.28
N TYR A 356 17.63 -7.08 -5.18
CA TYR A 356 18.76 -7.23 -4.26
C TYR A 356 18.23 -7.41 -2.84
N SER A 357 19.02 -8.03 -1.97
CA SER A 357 18.61 -8.25 -0.57
C SER A 357 19.77 -8.02 0.41
N TYR A 358 19.45 -7.43 1.57
CA TYR A 358 20.42 -7.01 2.56
C TYR A 358 20.00 -7.44 3.97
N ASP A 359 20.99 -7.64 4.83
CA ASP A 359 20.79 -7.96 6.24
C ASP A 359 20.66 -6.70 7.11
N ASP A 360 20.32 -6.88 8.37
CA ASP A 360 20.12 -5.81 9.33
C ASP A 360 21.39 -5.01 9.62
N LEU A 361 22.55 -5.68 9.69
CA LEU A 361 23.82 -5.00 9.97
C LEU A 361 24.19 -4.03 8.86
N THR A 362 24.08 -4.48 7.62
CA THR A 362 24.34 -3.66 6.43
C THR A 362 23.34 -2.51 6.33
N THR A 363 22.06 -2.79 6.65
CA THR A 363 21.00 -1.78 6.65
C THR A 363 21.25 -0.70 7.70
N GLN A 364 21.56 -1.06 8.92
CA GLN A 364 21.86 -0.11 10.02
C GLN A 364 23.11 0.73 9.74
N ALA A 365 24.18 0.10 9.24
CA ALA A 365 25.39 0.81 8.83
C ALA A 365 25.10 1.83 7.71
N THR A 366 24.17 1.54 6.82
CA THR A 366 23.78 2.44 5.73
C THR A 366 23.01 3.66 6.26
N ILE A 367 22.11 3.50 7.23
CA ILE A 367 21.44 4.66 7.88
C ILE A 367 22.50 5.60 8.47
N THR A 368 23.48 5.05 9.20
CA THR A 368 24.57 5.83 9.79
C THR A 368 25.40 6.54 8.72
N ARG A 369 25.78 5.84 7.67
CA ARG A 369 26.61 6.38 6.59
C ARG A 369 25.89 7.49 5.83
N VAL A 370 24.66 7.28 5.40
CA VAL A 370 23.90 8.25 4.62
C VAL A 370 23.62 9.52 5.44
N TYR A 371 23.32 9.37 6.73
CA TYR A 371 23.18 10.50 7.62
C TYR A 371 24.47 11.33 7.73
N ASN A 372 25.61 10.68 7.93
CA ASN A 372 26.89 11.37 8.11
C ASN A 372 27.43 12.01 6.82
N GLU A 373 27.26 11.34 5.67
CA GLU A 373 27.82 11.79 4.40
C GLU A 373 26.95 12.80 3.67
N TYR A 374 25.62 12.62 3.76
CA TYR A 374 24.65 13.39 2.97
C TYR A 374 23.66 14.20 3.81
N GLY A 375 23.66 14.03 5.14
CA GLY A 375 22.72 14.71 6.04
C GLY A 375 21.27 14.27 5.86
N TYR A 376 21.04 13.13 5.19
CA TYR A 376 19.69 12.58 4.96
C TYR A 376 19.42 11.42 5.92
N THR A 377 18.26 11.44 6.57
CA THR A 377 17.88 10.39 7.53
C THR A 377 16.96 9.39 6.84
N LEU A 378 17.46 8.19 6.59
CA LEU A 378 16.67 7.07 6.07
C LEU A 378 15.92 6.35 7.18
N ASP A 379 14.72 5.82 6.86
CA ASP A 379 14.14 4.74 7.66
C ASP A 379 14.80 3.39 7.27
N PRO A 380 14.61 2.30 8.04
CA PRO A 380 15.24 1.02 7.70
C PRO A 380 14.85 0.47 6.31
N HIS A 381 13.63 0.76 5.83
CA HIS A 381 13.17 0.32 4.50
C HIS A 381 13.84 1.14 3.39
N GLY A 382 13.93 2.46 3.59
CA GLY A 382 14.65 3.36 2.70
C GLY A 382 16.13 3.03 2.63
N ALA A 383 16.76 2.59 3.73
CA ALA A 383 18.15 2.15 3.74
C ALA A 383 18.39 0.90 2.86
N VAL A 384 17.48 -0.06 2.92
CA VAL A 384 17.51 -1.23 2.01
C VAL A 384 17.37 -0.80 0.55
N ALA A 385 16.49 0.19 0.27
CA ALA A 385 16.34 0.72 -1.09
C ALA A 385 17.57 1.53 -1.55
N PHE A 386 18.20 2.26 -0.65
CA PHE A 386 19.42 3.02 -0.96
C PHE A 386 20.58 2.10 -1.36
N LEU A 387 20.79 1.02 -0.60
CA LEU A 387 21.77 -0.03 -0.93
C LEU A 387 21.50 -0.63 -2.33
N ALA A 388 20.24 -0.97 -2.59
CA ALA A 388 19.86 -1.52 -3.90
C ALA A 388 20.04 -0.52 -5.03
N ALA A 389 19.91 0.79 -4.77
CA ALA A 389 20.17 1.83 -5.75
C ALA A 389 21.66 1.94 -6.07
N GLU A 390 22.53 1.91 -5.06
CA GLU A 390 23.99 1.94 -5.26
C GLU A 390 24.45 0.72 -6.09
N GLU A 391 23.99 -0.47 -5.75
CA GLU A 391 24.34 -1.71 -6.46
C GLU A 391 23.83 -1.68 -7.92
N PHE A 392 22.58 -1.26 -8.12
CA PHE A 392 22.00 -1.11 -9.45
C PHE A 392 22.78 -0.10 -10.31
N ILE A 393 23.14 1.06 -9.78
CA ILE A 393 23.93 2.09 -10.49
C ILE A 393 25.29 1.53 -10.85
N HIS A 394 25.98 0.87 -9.89
CA HIS A 394 27.29 0.26 -10.12
C HIS A 394 27.25 -0.74 -11.29
N ASP A 395 26.30 -1.68 -11.26
CA ASP A 395 26.17 -2.72 -12.28
C ASP A 395 25.89 -2.14 -13.68
N HIS A 396 25.07 -1.08 -13.76
CA HIS A 396 24.67 -0.51 -15.04
C HIS A 396 25.68 0.51 -15.58
N THR A 397 26.41 1.22 -14.72
CA THR A 397 27.48 2.13 -15.18
C THR A 397 28.61 1.36 -15.85
N HIS A 398 29.00 0.22 -15.30
CA HIS A 398 30.02 -0.64 -15.91
C HIS A 398 29.59 -1.31 -17.21
N ALA A 399 28.30 -1.62 -17.36
CA ALA A 399 27.75 -2.20 -18.60
C ALA A 399 27.71 -1.22 -19.77
N ILE A 400 27.49 0.08 -19.51
CA ILE A 400 27.33 1.12 -20.55
C ILE A 400 28.68 1.56 -21.15
N THR A 401 29.79 1.48 -20.41
CA THR A 401 31.14 1.83 -20.92
C THR A 401 31.58 0.99 -22.12
N HIS A 402 30.88 -0.08 -22.44
CA HIS A 402 31.19 -0.92 -23.61
C HIS A 402 30.39 -0.59 -24.89
N TYR A 403 29.43 0.36 -24.88
CA TYR A 403 28.48 0.49 -25.99
C TYR A 403 28.32 1.89 -26.62
N ASN A 404 28.88 2.98 -26.07
CA ASN A 404 28.68 4.31 -26.65
C ASN A 404 29.93 4.84 -27.38
N HIS A 405 29.77 5.12 -28.67
CA HIS A 405 30.79 5.78 -29.54
C HIS A 405 31.15 7.23 -29.17
N THR A 406 30.60 7.78 -28.11
CA THR A 406 30.78 9.15 -27.63
C THR A 406 31.35 9.18 -26.23
N ASN A 407 32.33 8.48 -25.84
CA ASN A 407 33.13 8.55 -24.58
C ASN A 407 32.56 9.29 -23.36
N GLU A 408 31.28 9.61 -23.32
CA GLU A 408 30.57 10.16 -22.15
C GLU A 408 29.55 9.13 -21.63
N ALA A 409 29.82 8.60 -20.44
CA ALA A 409 28.90 7.73 -19.76
C ALA A 409 27.63 8.53 -19.40
N VAL A 410 26.47 8.13 -19.92
CA VAL A 410 25.20 8.71 -19.47
C VAL A 410 25.00 8.29 -18.00
N PRO A 411 24.87 9.25 -17.06
CA PRO A 411 24.71 8.90 -15.66
C PRO A 411 23.44 8.09 -15.46
N VAL A 412 23.54 6.97 -14.73
CA VAL A 412 22.40 6.18 -14.32
C VAL A 412 21.81 6.80 -13.06
N HIS A 413 20.56 7.19 -13.12
CA HIS A 413 19.87 7.78 -11.99
C HIS A 413 18.85 6.80 -11.40
N ALA A 414 18.72 6.80 -10.07
CA ALA A 414 17.77 5.98 -9.33
C ALA A 414 16.88 6.84 -8.43
N VAL A 415 15.60 6.50 -8.38
CA VAL A 415 14.64 7.05 -7.43
C VAL A 415 14.26 5.95 -6.45
N ILE A 416 14.70 6.08 -5.20
CA ILE A 416 14.24 5.21 -4.10
C ILE A 416 12.91 5.71 -3.57
N LEU A 417 12.06 4.80 -3.09
CA LEU A 417 10.82 5.15 -2.41
C LEU A 417 11.05 5.11 -0.90
N GLU A 418 10.98 6.29 -0.26
CA GLU A 418 11.01 6.39 1.20
C GLU A 418 9.59 6.21 1.73
N THR A 419 9.30 5.04 2.29
CA THR A 419 7.92 4.57 2.50
C THR A 419 7.33 4.92 3.85
N ALA A 420 8.17 5.31 4.82
CA ALA A 420 7.75 5.73 6.14
C ALA A 420 8.72 6.78 6.71
N HIS A 421 8.19 7.68 7.53
CA HIS A 421 9.04 8.65 8.22
C HIS A 421 9.92 7.96 9.27
N PRO A 422 11.21 8.30 9.40
CA PRO A 422 12.15 7.67 10.33
C PRO A 422 11.66 7.62 11.79
N VAL A 423 10.87 8.59 12.24
CA VAL A 423 10.30 8.64 13.59
C VAL A 423 9.41 7.42 13.94
N LYS A 424 8.99 6.65 12.96
CA LYS A 424 8.21 5.42 13.17
C LYS A 424 9.08 4.23 13.59
N PHE A 425 10.39 4.36 13.47
CA PHE A 425 11.40 3.35 13.82
C PHE A 425 12.50 3.94 14.71
N PRO A 426 12.11 4.62 15.83
CA PRO A 426 13.07 5.42 16.61
C PRO A 426 14.18 4.58 17.21
N GLU A 427 13.90 3.36 17.65
CA GLU A 427 14.89 2.47 18.28
C GLU A 427 16.08 2.20 17.35
N VAL A 428 15.81 1.94 16.07
CA VAL A 428 16.83 1.66 15.05
C VAL A 428 17.51 2.93 14.57
N VAL A 429 16.70 3.94 14.21
CA VAL A 429 17.22 5.15 13.54
C VAL A 429 18.00 6.02 14.52
N GLU A 430 17.47 6.26 15.74
CA GLU A 430 18.15 7.08 16.75
C GLU A 430 19.48 6.47 17.19
N GLU A 431 19.55 5.14 17.30
CA GLU A 431 20.80 4.43 17.56
C GLU A 431 21.81 4.63 16.42
N ALA A 432 21.36 4.48 15.17
CA ALA A 432 22.21 4.62 13.99
C ALA A 432 22.76 6.03 13.80
N ILE A 433 21.96 7.09 14.07
CA ILE A 433 22.38 8.49 13.88
C ILE A 433 22.95 9.14 15.17
N GLY A 434 22.86 8.45 16.31
CA GLY A 434 23.39 8.93 17.59
C GLY A 434 22.62 10.11 18.21
N GLN A 435 21.38 10.37 17.78
CA GLN A 435 20.56 11.46 18.33
C GLN A 435 19.06 11.13 18.26
N LYS A 436 18.28 11.86 19.08
CA LYS A 436 16.83 11.74 19.10
C LYS A 436 16.18 12.38 17.88
N LEU A 437 15.18 11.71 17.34
CA LEU A 437 14.36 12.23 16.23
C LEU A 437 13.31 13.22 16.75
N ALA A 438 13.20 14.33 16.07
CA ALA A 438 12.10 15.27 16.33
C ALA A 438 10.78 14.68 15.85
N ILE A 439 9.78 14.64 16.72
CA ILE A 439 8.43 14.20 16.37
C ILE A 439 7.78 15.28 15.49
N PRO A 440 7.34 14.95 14.25
CA PRO A 440 6.69 15.89 13.36
C PRO A 440 5.45 16.55 14.01
N THR A 441 5.27 17.84 13.81
CA THR A 441 4.15 18.61 14.37
C THR A 441 2.79 18.01 14.01
N SER A 442 2.70 17.40 12.80
CA SER A 442 1.49 16.74 12.32
C SER A 442 0.99 15.57 13.17
N VAL A 443 1.85 14.98 14.03
CA VAL A 443 1.50 13.84 14.89
C VAL A 443 1.70 14.12 16.38
N GLN A 444 2.23 15.29 16.76
CA GLN A 444 2.43 15.65 18.18
C GLN A 444 1.13 15.58 18.99
N TYR A 445 0.00 15.94 18.38
CA TYR A 445 -1.32 15.90 19.03
C TYR A 445 -1.74 14.50 19.50
N LEU A 446 -1.10 13.44 19.01
CA LEU A 446 -1.37 12.06 19.44
C LEU A 446 -0.79 11.76 20.82
N LEU A 447 0.28 12.46 21.24
CA LEU A 447 0.97 12.21 22.49
C LEU A 447 0.11 12.46 23.74
N ASP A 448 -0.83 13.39 23.63
CA ASP A 448 -1.73 13.80 24.73
C ASP A 448 -3.06 13.01 24.72
N LYS A 449 -3.28 12.12 23.74
CA LYS A 449 -4.51 11.35 23.64
C LYS A 449 -4.47 10.05 24.43
N PRO A 450 -5.58 9.66 25.09
CA PRO A 450 -5.67 8.37 25.78
C PRO A 450 -5.65 7.21 24.75
N LYS A 451 -4.97 6.14 25.11
CA LYS A 451 -5.03 4.88 24.36
C LYS A 451 -6.39 4.21 24.61
N LEU A 452 -7.06 3.86 23.53
CA LEU A 452 -8.36 3.20 23.50
C LEU A 452 -8.21 1.82 22.84
N SER A 453 -7.56 0.88 23.52
CA SER A 453 -7.40 -0.50 23.05
C SER A 453 -8.16 -1.47 23.94
N ILE A 454 -8.60 -2.59 23.35
CA ILE A 454 -9.27 -3.69 24.06
C ILE A 454 -8.30 -4.86 24.06
N PRO A 455 -7.89 -5.36 25.23
CA PRO A 455 -7.06 -6.56 25.31
C PRO A 455 -7.80 -7.79 24.75
N LEU A 456 -7.09 -8.63 24.00
CA LEU A 456 -7.61 -9.87 23.43
C LEU A 456 -6.56 -10.96 23.54
N ALA A 457 -6.98 -12.18 23.95
CA ALA A 457 -6.13 -13.35 23.85
C ALA A 457 -5.82 -13.71 22.39
N ALA A 458 -4.67 -14.31 22.11
CA ALA A 458 -4.28 -14.77 20.77
C ALA A 458 -5.06 -16.07 20.39
N ASP A 459 -6.37 -15.98 20.45
CA ASP A 459 -7.29 -17.10 20.22
C ASP A 459 -8.50 -16.65 19.40
N TYR A 460 -8.83 -17.41 18.35
CA TYR A 460 -9.95 -17.11 17.48
C TYR A 460 -11.31 -17.19 18.19
N ALA A 461 -11.49 -18.15 19.11
CA ALA A 461 -12.75 -18.29 19.84
C ALA A 461 -13.05 -17.06 20.71
N ALA A 462 -12.02 -16.49 21.35
CA ALA A 462 -12.13 -15.23 22.10
C ALA A 462 -12.50 -14.06 21.18
N PHE A 463 -11.91 -13.97 20.00
CA PHE A 463 -12.26 -12.95 19.00
C PHE A 463 -13.70 -13.12 18.50
N LYS A 464 -14.13 -14.35 18.14
CA LYS A 464 -15.49 -14.62 17.69
C LYS A 464 -16.53 -14.25 18.76
N LEU A 465 -16.28 -14.62 20.00
CA LEU A 465 -17.15 -14.28 21.12
C LEU A 465 -17.27 -12.77 21.32
N TRP A 466 -16.14 -12.06 21.22
CA TRP A 466 -16.12 -10.60 21.31
C TRP A 466 -16.90 -9.96 20.15
N MET A 467 -16.75 -10.45 18.93
CA MET A 467 -17.50 -9.96 17.76
C MET A 467 -19.01 -10.15 17.94
N LEU A 468 -19.45 -11.34 18.31
CA LEU A 468 -20.88 -11.66 18.52
C LEU A 468 -21.48 -10.94 19.74
N GLY A 469 -20.69 -10.67 20.77
CA GLY A 469 -21.11 -9.91 21.95
C GLY A 469 -21.33 -8.41 21.71
N ARG A 470 -21.01 -7.90 20.52
CA ARG A 470 -21.28 -6.51 20.10
C ARG A 470 -22.65 -6.31 19.44
N LEU A 471 -23.39 -7.38 19.24
CA LEU A 471 -24.76 -7.39 18.73
C LEU A 471 -25.73 -7.15 19.87
#